data_df848bd4c411b1b5b6a5af94a5bc5440
#
_entry.id   df848bd4c411b1b5b6a5af94a5bc5440
#
_cell.length_a   1.000
_cell.length_b   1.000
_cell.length_c   1.000
_cell.angle_alpha   90.00
_cell.angle_beta   90.00
_cell.angle_gamma   90.00
#
_symmetry.space_group_name_H-M   'P 1'
#
loop_
_entity.id
_entity.type
_entity.pdbx_description
1 polymer ?
#
loop_
_entity_poly.entity_id
_entity_poly.type
_entity_poly.pdbx_seq_one_letter_code
_entity_poly.pdbx_strand_id
1 'polypeptide(L)'
;MDAWTERSFSKNITAGVDFMDNVAAQISDYKQEVRQSMLLAMLAGVFGMKTTGTDAAAKAAKEFIEKHTYDISANTGEAALVGADTLNRAIQRACGDNKNIFKLAVMHSEVATNLENLRLLKYLTYTDKDGVQRDLALATWNGRTVLIDDGMPTEAAGEATKYTTYVLGDGSIVLDDIGDSVPYEMSRDPKTNGGQDTLYVRDRYICGVDGISFEKPASLTASASNADLSTGANWQIINDGEKAIPHKAVALARIISKG
;
A
#
# COMPACT_ATOMS: atom_id res chain seq x y z
N MET A 1 -15.42 -5.65 9.27
CA MET A 1 -16.24 -5.42 10.48
C MET A 1 -15.43 -5.84 11.67
N ASP A 2 -15.27 -4.94 12.63
CA ASP A 2 -14.55 -5.17 13.88
C ASP A 2 -15.40 -4.76 15.06
N ALA A 3 -15.09 -5.30 16.26
CA ALA A 3 -15.85 -5.05 17.46
C ALA A 3 -14.92 -4.88 18.68
N TRP A 4 -15.19 -3.88 19.48
CA TRP A 4 -14.49 -3.58 20.73
C TRP A 4 -15.46 -3.71 21.89
N THR A 5 -15.01 -4.34 22.95
CA THR A 5 -15.84 -4.69 24.10
C THR A 5 -15.30 -4.09 25.38
N GLU A 6 -16.15 -3.44 26.14
CA GLU A 6 -15.85 -2.89 27.46
C GLU A 6 -16.74 -3.50 28.55
N ARG A 7 -16.19 -3.70 29.76
CA ARG A 7 -16.96 -4.10 30.94
C ARG A 7 -17.43 -2.87 31.69
N SER A 8 -18.70 -2.86 32.12
CA SER A 8 -19.32 -1.69 32.76
C SER A 8 -18.60 -1.18 34.01
N PHE A 9 -17.87 -2.04 34.74
CA PHE A 9 -17.14 -1.61 35.94
C PHE A 9 -15.84 -0.88 35.63
N SER A 10 -15.34 -0.88 34.38
CA SER A 10 -14.11 -0.18 34.00
C SER A 10 -14.22 1.32 34.26
N LYS A 11 -15.39 1.93 34.04
CA LYS A 11 -15.69 3.33 34.39
C LYS A 11 -15.45 3.68 35.84
N ASN A 12 -15.75 2.75 36.76
CA ASN A 12 -15.53 2.94 38.19
C ASN A 12 -14.07 2.91 38.59
N ILE A 13 -13.24 2.14 37.87
CA ILE A 13 -11.80 2.05 38.08
C ILE A 13 -11.08 3.27 37.50
N THR A 14 -11.53 3.78 36.37
CA THR A 14 -10.91 4.90 35.63
C THR A 14 -11.42 6.28 36.08
N ALA A 15 -12.05 6.38 37.24
CA ALA A 15 -12.61 7.64 37.78
C ALA A 15 -13.60 8.33 36.83
N GLY A 16 -14.36 7.57 36.05
CA GLY A 16 -15.41 8.07 35.17
C GLY A 16 -14.97 8.37 33.73
N VAL A 17 -13.72 8.07 33.36
CA VAL A 17 -13.31 8.14 31.94
C VAL A 17 -13.96 7.00 31.18
N ASP A 18 -14.65 7.34 30.09
CA ASP A 18 -15.27 6.36 29.20
C ASP A 18 -14.22 5.77 28.25
N PHE A 19 -13.98 4.47 28.37
CA PHE A 19 -13.03 3.77 27.49
C PHE A 19 -13.53 3.75 26.04
N MET A 20 -14.87 3.67 25.83
CA MET A 20 -15.44 3.68 24.49
C MET A 20 -15.24 5.00 23.76
N ASP A 21 -15.17 6.12 24.47
CA ASP A 21 -14.85 7.42 23.85
C ASP A 21 -13.41 7.41 23.29
N ASN A 22 -12.45 6.82 24.01
CA ASN A 22 -11.08 6.66 23.53
C ASN A 22 -11.00 5.71 22.33
N VAL A 23 -11.73 4.60 22.35
CA VAL A 23 -11.82 3.68 21.21
C VAL A 23 -12.38 4.39 19.99
N ALA A 24 -13.47 5.16 20.16
CA ALA A 24 -14.09 5.90 19.08
C ALA A 24 -13.13 6.91 18.43
N ALA A 25 -12.29 7.59 19.22
CA ALA A 25 -11.27 8.51 18.72
C ALA A 25 -10.18 7.81 17.89
N GLN A 26 -9.82 6.57 18.24
CA GLN A 26 -8.77 5.80 17.57
C GLN A 26 -9.27 4.99 16.36
N ILE A 27 -10.59 4.86 16.16
CA ILE A 27 -11.15 4.08 15.04
C ILE A 27 -10.71 4.61 13.67
N SER A 28 -10.56 5.92 13.52
CA SER A 28 -10.14 6.52 12.26
C SER A 28 -8.73 6.07 11.87
N ASP A 29 -7.81 6.09 12.83
CA ASP A 29 -6.41 5.69 12.63
C ASP A 29 -6.34 4.19 12.33
N TYR A 30 -7.07 3.37 13.09
CA TYR A 30 -7.18 1.93 12.85
C TYR A 30 -7.69 1.60 11.44
N LYS A 31 -8.73 2.30 10.96
CA LYS A 31 -9.22 2.12 9.59
C LYS A 31 -8.17 2.46 8.53
N GLN A 32 -7.36 3.49 8.76
CA GLN A 32 -6.27 3.86 7.86
C GLN A 32 -5.19 2.76 7.83
N GLU A 33 -4.77 2.24 8.98
CA GLU A 33 -3.81 1.13 9.07
C GLU A 33 -4.30 -0.12 8.33
N VAL A 34 -5.57 -0.50 8.52
CA VAL A 34 -6.18 -1.64 7.81
C VAL A 34 -6.16 -1.42 6.30
N ARG A 35 -6.56 -0.22 5.83
CA ARG A 35 -6.53 0.11 4.40
C ARG A 35 -5.13 0.12 3.82
N GLN A 36 -4.15 0.65 4.56
CA GLN A 36 -2.75 0.67 4.16
C GLN A 36 -2.20 -0.75 4.02
N SER A 37 -2.41 -1.61 5.02
CA SER A 37 -1.95 -2.99 4.97
C SER A 37 -2.59 -3.78 3.82
N MET A 38 -3.86 -3.52 3.52
CA MET A 38 -4.57 -4.08 2.38
C MET A 38 -3.96 -3.63 1.04
N LEU A 39 -3.68 -2.33 0.88
CA LEU A 39 -3.06 -1.80 -0.33
C LEU A 39 -1.67 -2.39 -0.58
N LEU A 40 -0.87 -2.56 0.48
CA LEU A 40 0.43 -3.22 0.38
C LEU A 40 0.30 -4.71 0.00
N ALA A 41 -0.69 -5.41 0.56
CA ALA A 41 -1.00 -6.79 0.20
C ALA A 41 -1.42 -6.92 -1.28
N MET A 42 -2.26 -6.00 -1.78
CA MET A 42 -2.63 -5.95 -3.20
C MET A 42 -1.42 -5.74 -4.11
N LEU A 43 -0.56 -4.79 -3.79
CA LEU A 43 0.66 -4.53 -4.57
C LEU A 43 1.60 -5.74 -4.56
N ALA A 44 1.75 -6.41 -3.41
CA ALA A 44 2.54 -7.64 -3.32
C ALA A 44 1.96 -8.74 -4.21
N GLY A 45 0.64 -8.93 -4.22
CA GLY A 45 -0.05 -9.90 -5.07
C GLY A 45 0.08 -9.58 -6.56
N VAL A 46 -0.10 -8.33 -6.95
CA VAL A 46 0.04 -7.87 -8.33
C VAL A 46 1.45 -8.13 -8.88
N PHE A 47 2.49 -7.81 -8.12
CA PHE A 47 3.86 -8.10 -8.51
C PHE A 47 4.29 -9.57 -8.27
N GLY A 48 3.42 -10.37 -7.66
CA GLY A 48 3.55 -11.81 -7.49
C GLY A 48 2.76 -12.64 -8.49
N MET A 49 2.15 -12.04 -9.53
CA MET A 49 1.35 -12.76 -10.54
C MET A 49 2.08 -13.96 -11.12
N LYS A 50 1.31 -14.99 -11.47
CA LYS A 50 1.85 -16.21 -12.08
C LYS A 50 2.41 -15.91 -13.47
N THR A 51 3.71 -16.17 -13.63
CA THR A 51 4.46 -15.96 -14.89
C THR A 51 4.68 -17.25 -15.69
N THR A 52 4.31 -18.39 -15.09
CA THR A 52 4.50 -19.72 -15.71
C THR A 52 3.23 -20.13 -16.43
N GLY A 53 3.31 -20.35 -17.73
CA GLY A 53 2.20 -20.73 -18.58
C GLY A 53 2.41 -20.32 -20.02
N THR A 54 1.56 -20.81 -20.93
CA THR A 54 1.58 -20.48 -22.37
C THR A 54 0.38 -19.63 -22.78
N ASP A 55 -0.54 -19.41 -21.87
CA ASP A 55 -1.73 -18.60 -22.02
C ASP A 55 -1.42 -17.10 -22.10
N ALA A 56 -2.36 -16.33 -22.58
CA ALA A 56 -2.20 -14.87 -22.76
C ALA A 56 -1.94 -14.17 -21.43
N ALA A 57 -2.64 -14.59 -20.35
CA ALA A 57 -2.49 -14.02 -19.02
C ALA A 57 -1.07 -14.20 -18.45
N ALA A 58 -0.52 -15.42 -18.52
CA ALA A 58 0.82 -15.70 -18.00
C ALA A 58 1.93 -14.97 -18.80
N LYS A 59 1.76 -14.86 -20.13
CA LYS A 59 2.71 -14.10 -20.97
C LYS A 59 2.67 -12.62 -20.63
N ALA A 60 1.47 -12.04 -20.47
CA ALA A 60 1.30 -10.65 -20.10
C ALA A 60 1.82 -10.36 -18.70
N ALA A 61 1.55 -11.23 -17.72
CA ALA A 61 2.08 -11.13 -16.38
C ALA A 61 3.61 -11.17 -16.36
N LYS A 62 4.22 -12.06 -17.14
CA LYS A 62 5.67 -12.14 -17.28
C LYS A 62 6.24 -10.84 -17.84
N GLU A 63 5.70 -10.34 -18.94
CA GLU A 63 6.14 -9.08 -19.56
C GLU A 63 5.98 -7.92 -18.58
N PHE A 64 4.84 -7.81 -17.90
CA PHE A 64 4.59 -6.80 -16.89
C PHE A 64 5.64 -6.85 -15.78
N ILE A 65 5.83 -7.99 -15.13
CA ILE A 65 6.78 -8.10 -14.01
C ILE A 65 8.20 -7.80 -14.46
N GLU A 66 8.64 -8.28 -15.62
CA GLU A 66 9.98 -8.02 -16.16
C GLU A 66 10.19 -6.54 -16.50
N LYS A 67 9.19 -5.86 -17.06
CA LYS A 67 9.29 -4.45 -17.47
C LYS A 67 9.07 -3.49 -16.30
N HIS A 68 8.16 -3.81 -15.39
CA HIS A 68 7.77 -2.94 -14.28
C HIS A 68 8.55 -3.19 -12.99
N THR A 69 9.45 -4.16 -12.95
CA THR A 69 10.39 -4.36 -11.84
C THR A 69 11.79 -3.93 -12.26
N TYR A 70 12.36 -3.00 -11.51
CA TYR A 70 13.75 -2.60 -11.63
C TYR A 70 14.52 -3.08 -10.40
N ASP A 71 15.19 -4.22 -10.54
CA ASP A 71 15.94 -4.84 -9.45
C ASP A 71 17.43 -4.50 -9.58
N ILE A 72 17.95 -3.76 -8.61
CA ILE A 72 19.38 -3.40 -8.47
C ILE A 72 20.01 -4.11 -7.28
N SER A 73 19.24 -4.88 -6.49
CA SER A 73 19.73 -5.55 -5.28
C SER A 73 20.80 -6.62 -5.54
N ALA A 74 20.87 -7.15 -6.76
CA ALA A 74 21.89 -8.11 -7.15
C ALA A 74 23.29 -7.47 -7.32
N ASN A 75 23.36 -6.15 -7.44
CA ASN A 75 24.61 -5.43 -7.53
C ASN A 75 25.36 -5.39 -6.19
N THR A 76 26.59 -4.92 -6.18
CA THR A 76 27.43 -4.77 -5.00
C THR A 76 27.76 -3.32 -4.72
N GLY A 77 27.95 -2.97 -3.44
CA GLY A 77 28.28 -1.62 -3.01
C GLY A 77 27.19 -0.60 -3.37
N GLU A 78 27.59 0.61 -3.69
CA GLU A 78 26.69 1.73 -4.01
C GLU A 78 25.76 1.47 -5.20
N ALA A 79 26.12 0.60 -6.12
CA ALA A 79 25.26 0.23 -7.24
C ALA A 79 24.02 -0.58 -6.85
N ALA A 80 24.00 -1.13 -5.63
CA ALA A 80 22.83 -1.82 -5.08
C ALA A 80 21.89 -0.87 -4.34
N LEU A 81 22.32 0.36 -4.08
CA LEU A 81 21.55 1.39 -3.39
C LEU A 81 20.77 2.24 -4.39
N VAL A 82 19.69 2.87 -3.91
CA VAL A 82 18.91 3.79 -4.74
C VAL A 82 19.69 5.07 -4.97
N GLY A 83 19.81 5.48 -6.24
CA GLY A 83 20.57 6.65 -6.67
C GLY A 83 19.76 7.61 -7.54
N ALA A 84 20.46 8.61 -8.10
CA ALA A 84 19.85 9.70 -8.87
C ALA A 84 19.10 9.25 -10.14
N ASP A 85 19.53 8.20 -10.78
CA ASP A 85 18.96 7.69 -12.04
C ASP A 85 17.97 6.53 -11.86
N THR A 86 17.94 5.90 -10.66
CA THR A 86 17.17 4.70 -10.37
C THR A 86 15.69 4.88 -10.68
N LEU A 87 15.06 5.95 -10.19
CA LEU A 87 13.64 6.22 -10.43
C LEU A 87 13.36 6.43 -11.92
N ASN A 88 14.17 7.22 -12.60
CA ASN A 88 13.97 7.52 -14.02
C ASN A 88 14.12 6.28 -14.90
N ARG A 89 15.04 5.37 -14.56
CA ARG A 89 15.23 4.09 -15.26
C ARG A 89 14.05 3.15 -15.02
N ALA A 90 13.58 3.06 -13.78
CA ALA A 90 12.42 2.25 -13.44
C ALA A 90 11.17 2.70 -14.21
N ILE A 91 10.86 3.99 -14.20
CA ILE A 91 9.71 4.57 -14.91
C ILE A 91 9.85 4.41 -16.44
N GLN A 92 11.04 4.68 -16.98
CA GLN A 92 11.29 4.55 -18.41
C GLN A 92 11.11 3.10 -18.88
N ARG A 93 11.55 2.14 -18.07
CA ARG A 93 11.40 0.71 -18.36
C ARG A 93 9.95 0.27 -18.32
N ALA A 94 9.15 0.79 -17.37
CA ALA A 94 7.74 0.47 -17.22
C ALA A 94 6.86 1.05 -18.32
N CYS A 95 6.93 2.36 -18.56
CA CYS A 95 5.99 3.09 -19.43
C CYS A 95 6.65 3.89 -20.56
N GLY A 96 7.96 3.79 -20.73
CA GLY A 96 8.69 4.43 -21.83
C GLY A 96 8.63 5.96 -21.77
N ASP A 97 7.94 6.56 -22.73
CA ASP A 97 7.79 8.02 -22.90
C ASP A 97 6.75 8.64 -21.95
N ASN A 98 5.80 7.86 -21.44
CA ASN A 98 4.72 8.35 -20.57
C ASN A 98 5.14 8.45 -19.10
N LYS A 99 6.24 9.14 -18.82
CA LYS A 99 6.81 9.26 -17.46
C LYS A 99 5.96 10.11 -16.51
N ASN A 100 5.16 11.02 -17.05
CA ASN A 100 4.41 12.00 -16.26
C ASN A 100 3.19 11.40 -15.55
N ILE A 101 2.80 10.18 -15.89
CA ILE A 101 1.69 9.47 -15.25
C ILE A 101 2.04 9.12 -13.79
N PHE A 102 3.31 8.88 -13.48
CA PHE A 102 3.76 8.54 -12.13
C PHE A 102 3.81 9.76 -11.23
N LYS A 103 3.15 9.70 -10.07
CA LYS A 103 2.97 10.82 -9.14
C LYS A 103 3.46 10.52 -7.73
N LEU A 104 3.40 9.27 -7.28
CA LEU A 104 3.67 8.86 -5.91
C LEU A 104 4.75 7.77 -5.88
N ALA A 105 5.69 7.90 -4.97
CA ALA A 105 6.62 6.83 -4.60
C ALA A 105 6.42 6.47 -3.13
N VAL A 106 6.26 5.19 -2.82
CA VAL A 106 6.15 4.67 -1.45
C VAL A 106 7.39 3.85 -1.17
N MET A 107 8.12 4.19 -0.12
CA MET A 107 9.41 3.57 0.21
C MET A 107 9.61 3.40 1.71
N HIS A 108 10.50 2.48 2.07
CA HIS A 108 10.93 2.27 3.44
C HIS A 108 11.83 3.43 3.93
N SER A 109 11.84 3.71 5.23
CA SER A 109 12.63 4.79 5.83
C SER A 109 14.14 4.67 5.55
N GLU A 110 14.70 3.47 5.46
CA GLU A 110 16.11 3.24 5.12
C GLU A 110 16.46 3.76 3.72
N VAL A 111 15.59 3.47 2.74
CA VAL A 111 15.76 3.99 1.37
C VAL A 111 15.64 5.51 1.33
N ALA A 112 14.69 6.06 2.10
CA ALA A 112 14.52 7.51 2.22
C ALA A 112 15.75 8.17 2.82
N THR A 113 16.32 7.60 3.90
CA THR A 113 17.53 8.10 4.55
C THR A 113 18.73 8.11 3.59
N ASN A 114 18.90 7.06 2.77
CA ASN A 114 19.93 7.05 1.75
C ASN A 114 19.74 8.19 0.73
N LEU A 115 18.51 8.40 0.26
CA LEU A 115 18.19 9.50 -0.67
C LEU A 115 18.37 10.89 -0.05
N GLU A 116 18.11 11.05 1.24
CA GLU A 116 18.37 12.28 2.00
C GLU A 116 19.87 12.56 2.08
N ASN A 117 20.66 11.56 2.44
CA ASN A 117 22.13 11.67 2.49
C ASN A 117 22.72 12.07 1.12
N LEU A 118 22.14 11.57 0.03
CA LEU A 118 22.49 11.95 -1.34
C LEU A 118 21.88 13.29 -1.78
N ARG A 119 21.09 13.96 -0.93
CA ARG A 119 20.35 15.21 -1.23
C ARG A 119 19.43 15.10 -2.46
N LEU A 120 18.88 13.93 -2.68
CA LEU A 120 17.96 13.64 -3.78
C LEU A 120 16.48 13.82 -3.36
N LEU A 121 16.18 13.75 -2.08
CA LEU A 121 14.89 14.15 -1.53
C LEU A 121 14.87 15.65 -1.29
N LYS A 122 13.78 16.28 -1.75
CA LYS A 122 13.52 17.71 -1.52
C LYS A 122 12.22 17.82 -0.72
N TYR A 123 12.33 18.37 0.48
CA TYR A 123 11.15 18.70 1.27
C TYR A 123 10.46 19.94 0.70
N LEU A 124 9.14 19.92 0.68
CA LEU A 124 8.37 21.08 0.29
C LEU A 124 8.43 22.11 1.41
N THR A 125 8.66 23.37 1.06
CA THR A 125 8.69 24.48 2.01
C THR A 125 7.43 25.31 1.85
N TYR A 126 6.89 25.81 2.96
CA TYR A 126 5.89 26.87 2.93
C TYR A 126 6.42 28.10 3.67
N THR A 127 6.01 29.25 3.21
CA THR A 127 6.34 30.52 3.89
C THR A 127 5.19 30.90 4.81
N ASP A 128 5.48 31.01 6.10
CA ASP A 128 4.53 31.44 7.12
C ASP A 128 4.16 32.94 6.91
N LYS A 129 3.11 33.41 7.58
CA LYS A 129 2.65 34.80 7.53
C LYS A 129 3.74 35.80 7.94
N ASP A 130 4.71 35.35 8.73
CA ASP A 130 5.86 36.13 9.21
C ASP A 130 7.06 36.09 8.23
N GLY A 131 6.90 35.50 7.04
CA GLY A 131 7.97 35.41 6.04
C GLY A 131 8.99 34.31 6.31
N VAL A 132 8.79 33.45 7.33
CA VAL A 132 9.70 32.36 7.68
C VAL A 132 9.37 31.13 6.84
N GLN A 133 10.37 30.59 6.14
CA GLN A 133 10.26 29.30 5.44
C GLN A 133 10.33 28.15 6.43
N ARG A 134 9.39 27.22 6.35
CA ARG A 134 9.35 25.99 7.14
C ARG A 134 9.21 24.81 6.20
N ASP A 135 9.96 23.75 6.48
CA ASP A 135 9.85 22.49 5.75
C ASP A 135 8.55 21.77 6.12
N LEU A 136 7.85 21.26 5.12
CA LEU A 136 6.73 20.36 5.30
C LEU A 136 7.27 18.93 5.46
N ALA A 137 6.52 18.09 6.17
CA ALA A 137 6.83 16.66 6.28
C ALA A 137 6.62 15.87 4.96
N LEU A 138 6.44 16.57 3.85
CA LEU A 138 6.19 16.00 2.53
C LEU A 138 7.42 16.18 1.66
N ALA A 139 8.03 15.07 1.27
CA ALA A 139 9.20 15.05 0.40
C ALA A 139 8.84 14.79 -1.06
N THR A 140 9.71 15.22 -1.97
CA THR A 140 9.62 14.91 -3.40
C THR A 140 10.92 14.31 -3.91
N TRP A 141 10.79 13.28 -4.75
CA TRP A 141 11.89 12.63 -5.45
C TRP A 141 11.69 12.77 -6.96
N ASN A 142 12.56 13.51 -7.63
CA ASN A 142 12.43 13.84 -9.05
C ASN A 142 11.03 14.35 -9.44
N GLY A 143 10.42 15.18 -8.58
CA GLY A 143 9.11 15.76 -8.80
C GLY A 143 7.91 14.82 -8.52
N ARG A 144 8.13 13.66 -7.90
CA ARG A 144 7.09 12.74 -7.40
C ARG A 144 7.03 12.87 -5.90
N THR A 145 5.81 12.87 -5.37
CA THR A 145 5.59 12.86 -3.91
C THR A 145 6.13 11.56 -3.32
N VAL A 146 6.77 11.64 -2.18
CA VAL A 146 7.29 10.47 -1.46
C VAL A 146 6.47 10.25 -0.20
N LEU A 147 6.02 9.03 0.00
CA LEU A 147 5.45 8.52 1.23
C LEU A 147 6.44 7.53 1.84
N ILE A 148 6.82 7.77 3.09
CA ILE A 148 7.73 6.91 3.85
C ILE A 148 6.89 6.02 4.76
N ASP A 149 7.12 4.70 4.67
CA ASP A 149 6.35 3.70 5.41
C ASP A 149 7.23 2.50 5.72
N ASP A 150 7.43 2.22 7.01
CA ASP A 150 8.21 1.07 7.48
C ASP A 150 7.46 -0.28 7.35
N GLY A 151 6.17 -0.25 7.01
CA GLY A 151 5.39 -1.42 6.62
C GLY A 151 5.71 -1.96 5.21
N MET A 152 6.60 -1.29 4.46
CA MET A 152 6.99 -1.72 3.12
C MET A 152 7.67 -3.10 3.13
N PRO A 153 7.43 -3.94 2.10
CA PRO A 153 8.01 -5.28 2.03
C PRO A 153 9.53 -5.25 2.04
N THR A 154 10.10 -6.04 2.95
CA THR A 154 11.54 -6.29 3.08
C THR A 154 11.85 -7.76 2.95
N GLU A 155 12.99 -8.11 2.39
CA GLU A 155 13.47 -9.48 2.25
C GLU A 155 14.93 -9.59 2.73
N ALA A 156 15.21 -10.53 3.61
CA ALA A 156 16.57 -10.81 4.04
C ALA A 156 17.36 -11.46 2.90
N ALA A 157 18.53 -10.92 2.57
CA ALA A 157 19.42 -11.41 1.51
C ALA A 157 20.85 -11.57 2.04
N GLY A 158 21.08 -12.60 2.86
CA GLY A 158 22.33 -12.81 3.56
C GLY A 158 22.53 -11.79 4.68
N GLU A 159 23.63 -11.03 4.65
CA GLU A 159 23.91 -9.96 5.59
C GLU A 159 23.20 -8.63 5.27
N ALA A 160 22.60 -8.52 4.09
CA ALA A 160 21.90 -7.31 3.66
C ALA A 160 20.37 -7.54 3.61
N THR A 161 19.62 -6.47 3.73
CA THR A 161 18.17 -6.46 3.53
C THR A 161 17.84 -5.84 2.18
N LYS A 162 16.93 -6.46 1.44
CA LYS A 162 16.34 -5.87 0.24
C LYS A 162 15.08 -5.11 0.63
N TYR A 163 14.96 -3.93 0.10
CA TYR A 163 13.82 -3.05 0.28
C TYR A 163 13.06 -2.91 -1.02
N THR A 164 11.74 -2.94 -0.92
CA THR A 164 10.86 -2.72 -2.07
C THR A 164 10.31 -1.29 -2.03
N THR A 165 10.46 -0.55 -3.15
CA THR A 165 9.85 0.76 -3.35
C THR A 165 8.82 0.63 -4.47
N TYR A 166 7.58 1.06 -4.22
CA TYR A 166 6.54 1.13 -5.24
C TYR A 166 6.43 2.55 -5.80
N VAL A 167 6.27 2.64 -7.11
CA VAL A 167 6.03 3.90 -7.81
C VAL A 167 4.67 3.80 -8.50
N LEU A 168 3.76 4.68 -8.10
CA LEU A 168 2.36 4.61 -8.47
C LEU A 168 2.01 5.78 -9.40
N GLY A 169 1.26 5.45 -10.44
CA GLY A 169 0.68 6.43 -11.34
C GLY A 169 -0.64 6.98 -10.84
N ASP A 170 -1.05 8.09 -11.41
CA ASP A 170 -2.37 8.66 -11.16
C ASP A 170 -3.45 7.70 -11.65
N GLY A 171 -4.45 7.43 -10.80
CA GLY A 171 -5.52 6.48 -11.10
C GLY A 171 -5.13 5.00 -11.12
N SER A 172 -3.88 4.64 -10.80
CA SER A 172 -3.44 3.23 -10.81
C SER A 172 -4.10 2.36 -9.74
N ILE A 173 -4.52 2.96 -8.63
CA ILE A 173 -5.28 2.30 -7.57
C ILE A 173 -6.63 3.01 -7.46
N VAL A 174 -7.69 2.23 -7.50
CA VAL A 174 -9.07 2.68 -7.27
C VAL A 174 -9.47 2.26 -5.86
N LEU A 175 -9.93 3.21 -5.06
CA LEU A 175 -10.45 2.98 -3.72
C LEU A 175 -11.69 3.85 -3.55
N ASP A 176 -12.87 3.21 -3.58
CA ASP A 176 -14.16 3.89 -3.42
C ASP A 176 -14.89 3.40 -2.18
N ASP A 177 -15.31 4.31 -1.32
CA ASP A 177 -16.14 4.03 -0.17
C ASP A 177 -17.60 3.86 -0.60
N ILE A 178 -18.16 2.65 -0.37
CA ILE A 178 -19.58 2.37 -0.63
C ILE A 178 -20.44 2.82 0.55
N GLY A 179 -19.85 2.84 1.75
CA GLY A 179 -20.56 3.06 3.00
C GLY A 179 -21.38 1.85 3.47
N ASP A 180 -21.92 1.97 4.66
CA ASP A 180 -22.88 1.00 5.22
C ASP A 180 -24.10 1.76 5.75
N SER A 181 -25.28 1.14 5.70
CA SER A 181 -26.51 1.73 6.26
C SER A 181 -26.43 1.91 7.77
N VAL A 182 -25.64 1.07 8.46
CA VAL A 182 -25.38 1.14 9.89
C VAL A 182 -23.88 1.00 10.14
N PRO A 183 -23.08 2.08 9.94
CA PRO A 183 -21.62 2.02 10.03
C PRO A 183 -21.14 1.79 11.47
N TYR A 184 -21.90 2.25 12.45
CA TYR A 184 -21.62 2.12 13.87
C TYR A 184 -22.85 1.59 14.59
N GLU A 185 -22.67 0.62 15.46
CA GLU A 185 -23.73 0.06 16.27
C GLU A 185 -23.18 -0.31 17.64
N MET A 186 -23.91 0.02 18.71
CA MET A 186 -23.54 -0.33 20.06
C MET A 186 -24.58 -1.30 20.65
N SER A 187 -24.12 -2.38 21.27
CA SER A 187 -24.96 -3.31 21.99
C SER A 187 -24.51 -3.42 23.43
N ARG A 188 -25.50 -3.61 24.35
CA ARG A 188 -25.27 -3.84 25.77
C ARG A 188 -25.81 -5.19 26.18
N ASP A 189 -24.95 -6.00 26.79
CA ASP A 189 -25.35 -7.25 27.47
C ASP A 189 -25.23 -7.09 28.98
N PRO A 190 -26.37 -7.00 29.71
CA PRO A 190 -26.37 -6.83 31.16
C PRO A 190 -26.02 -8.12 31.89
N LYS A 191 -26.07 -9.30 31.25
CA LYS A 191 -25.85 -10.60 31.90
C LYS A 191 -24.36 -10.94 32.01
N THR A 192 -23.57 -10.50 31.07
CA THR A 192 -22.15 -10.83 30.99
C THR A 192 -21.32 -9.83 31.78
N ASN A 193 -20.44 -10.29 32.68
CA ASN A 193 -19.48 -9.46 33.44
C ASN A 193 -20.12 -8.29 34.22
N GLY A 194 -21.38 -8.41 34.66
CA GLY A 194 -22.09 -7.32 35.37
C GLY A 194 -22.51 -6.16 34.45
N GLY A 195 -22.52 -6.39 33.18
CA GLY A 195 -22.78 -5.47 32.08
C GLY A 195 -21.56 -5.34 31.15
N GLN A 196 -21.79 -5.51 29.87
CA GLN A 196 -20.77 -5.41 28.82
C GLN A 196 -21.32 -4.58 27.68
N ASP A 197 -20.55 -3.57 27.26
CA ASP A 197 -20.86 -2.73 26.12
C ASP A 197 -19.94 -3.12 24.95
N THR A 198 -20.51 -3.29 23.76
CA THR A 198 -19.75 -3.68 22.55
C THR A 198 -20.05 -2.70 21.44
N LEU A 199 -19.01 -2.05 20.91
CA LEU A 199 -19.07 -1.19 19.75
C LEU A 199 -18.70 -2.00 18.50
N TYR A 200 -19.62 -2.06 17.55
CA TYR A 200 -19.41 -2.67 16.23
C TYR A 200 -19.15 -1.58 15.20
N VAL A 201 -18.12 -1.76 14.39
CA VAL A 201 -17.80 -0.85 13.30
C VAL A 201 -17.80 -1.64 11.99
N ARG A 202 -18.53 -1.11 11.01
CA ARG A 202 -18.63 -1.66 9.65
C ARG A 202 -18.10 -0.66 8.67
N ASP A 203 -17.21 -1.12 7.80
CA ASP A 203 -16.68 -0.35 6.68
C ASP A 203 -16.81 -1.17 5.40
N ARG A 204 -17.25 -0.55 4.31
CA ARG A 204 -17.40 -1.19 3.01
C ARG A 204 -16.79 -0.30 1.94
N TYR A 205 -15.88 -0.85 1.21
CA TYR A 205 -15.21 -0.17 0.11
C TYR A 205 -14.92 -1.15 -1.03
N ILE A 206 -14.78 -0.61 -2.23
CA ILE A 206 -14.26 -1.31 -3.40
C ILE A 206 -12.83 -0.87 -3.59
N CYS A 207 -11.94 -1.82 -3.82
CA CYS A 207 -10.56 -1.54 -4.16
C CYS A 207 -10.15 -2.35 -5.39
N GLY A 208 -9.28 -1.79 -6.19
CA GLY A 208 -8.78 -2.44 -7.40
C GLY A 208 -7.54 -1.74 -7.92
N VAL A 209 -6.90 -2.40 -8.88
CA VAL A 209 -5.76 -1.87 -9.63
C VAL A 209 -6.18 -1.73 -11.08
N ASP A 210 -6.00 -0.55 -11.65
CA ASP A 210 -6.39 -0.30 -13.03
C ASP A 210 -5.60 -1.20 -14.00
N GLY A 211 -6.32 -1.85 -14.90
CA GLY A 211 -5.76 -2.79 -15.86
C GLY A 211 -5.47 -4.19 -15.33
N ILE A 212 -5.76 -4.48 -14.05
CA ILE A 212 -5.53 -5.79 -13.41
C ILE A 212 -6.81 -6.31 -12.80
N SER A 213 -7.11 -7.59 -13.05
CA SER A 213 -8.28 -8.29 -12.53
C SER A 213 -7.89 -9.15 -11.31
N PHE A 214 -8.76 -9.13 -10.30
CA PHE A 214 -8.68 -10.08 -9.19
C PHE A 214 -9.57 -11.28 -9.48
N GLU A 215 -8.96 -12.45 -9.60
CA GLU A 215 -9.65 -13.71 -9.81
C GLU A 215 -10.06 -14.29 -8.46
N LYS A 216 -11.34 -14.25 -8.18
CA LYS A 216 -11.88 -14.73 -6.91
C LYS A 216 -11.57 -16.21 -6.71
N PRO A 217 -10.80 -16.61 -5.67
CA PRO A 217 -10.59 -18.03 -5.35
C PRO A 217 -11.92 -18.73 -5.06
N ALA A 218 -12.03 -19.98 -5.47
CA ALA A 218 -13.25 -20.78 -5.23
C ALA A 218 -13.59 -20.96 -3.73
N SER A 219 -12.58 -20.91 -2.88
CA SER A 219 -12.71 -20.97 -1.42
C SER A 219 -13.21 -19.66 -0.79
N LEU A 220 -13.20 -18.55 -1.52
CA LEU A 220 -13.56 -17.24 -0.99
C LEU A 220 -15.08 -17.11 -0.88
N THR A 221 -15.62 -17.11 0.35
CA THR A 221 -17.05 -16.99 0.63
C THR A 221 -17.47 -15.58 1.06
N ALA A 222 -16.51 -14.76 1.49
CA ALA A 222 -16.71 -13.39 1.98
C ALA A 222 -15.74 -12.42 1.28
N SER A 223 -15.39 -11.32 1.95
CA SER A 223 -14.36 -10.39 1.48
C SER A 223 -12.98 -11.06 1.47
N ALA A 224 -12.14 -10.67 0.52
CA ALA A 224 -10.76 -11.14 0.44
C ALA A 224 -9.95 -10.69 1.66
N SER A 225 -9.17 -11.60 2.23
CA SER A 225 -8.20 -11.28 3.28
C SER A 225 -6.91 -10.73 2.68
N ASN A 226 -6.04 -10.13 3.50
CA ASN A 226 -4.72 -9.71 3.05
C ASN A 226 -3.88 -10.87 2.51
N ALA A 227 -4.09 -12.11 3.01
CA ALA A 227 -3.46 -13.31 2.47
C ALA A 227 -3.95 -13.64 1.06
N ASP A 228 -5.26 -13.51 0.81
CA ASP A 228 -5.83 -13.72 -0.53
C ASP A 228 -5.33 -12.65 -1.51
N LEU A 229 -5.27 -11.38 -1.06
CA LEU A 229 -4.79 -10.25 -1.86
C LEU A 229 -3.29 -10.36 -2.18
N SER A 230 -2.47 -10.84 -1.26
CA SER A 230 -1.02 -11.03 -1.48
C SER A 230 -0.69 -12.25 -2.33
N THR A 231 -1.66 -13.13 -2.56
CA THR A 231 -1.46 -14.33 -3.38
C THR A 231 -1.48 -13.97 -4.86
N GLY A 232 -0.31 -14.01 -5.52
CA GLY A 232 -0.17 -13.62 -6.92
C GLY A 232 -0.98 -14.45 -7.91
N ALA A 233 -1.34 -15.69 -7.57
CA ALA A 233 -2.19 -16.55 -8.41
C ALA A 233 -3.64 -16.03 -8.54
N ASN A 234 -4.06 -15.12 -7.67
CA ASN A 234 -5.39 -14.50 -7.68
C ASN A 234 -5.45 -13.23 -8.56
N TRP A 235 -4.35 -12.86 -9.19
CA TRP A 235 -4.26 -11.67 -10.01
C TRP A 235 -3.87 -12.00 -11.44
N GLN A 236 -4.46 -11.31 -12.39
CA GLN A 236 -4.08 -11.40 -13.80
C GLN A 236 -4.27 -10.06 -14.51
N ILE A 237 -3.48 -9.82 -15.54
CA ILE A 237 -3.69 -8.67 -16.42
C ILE A 237 -4.98 -8.89 -17.20
N ILE A 238 -5.79 -7.85 -17.36
CA ILE A 238 -7.04 -7.91 -18.13
C ILE A 238 -6.73 -8.38 -19.54
N ASN A 239 -7.44 -9.43 -19.95
CA ASN A 239 -7.30 -10.06 -21.27
C ASN A 239 -8.65 -10.60 -21.75
N ASP A 240 -8.76 -10.84 -23.05
CA ASP A 240 -9.95 -11.41 -23.70
C ASP A 240 -9.82 -12.94 -23.95
N GLY A 241 -8.79 -13.58 -23.38
CA GLY A 241 -8.45 -14.98 -23.58
C GLY A 241 -7.38 -15.20 -24.65
N GLU A 242 -7.28 -14.33 -25.64
CA GLU A 242 -6.29 -14.37 -26.73
C GLU A 242 -5.21 -13.30 -26.56
N LYS A 243 -5.63 -12.10 -26.15
CA LYS A 243 -4.81 -10.92 -26.08
C LYS A 243 -5.02 -10.16 -24.77
N ALA A 244 -3.94 -9.74 -24.15
CA ALA A 244 -3.96 -8.89 -22.97
C ALA A 244 -3.78 -7.42 -23.34
N ILE A 245 -4.18 -6.52 -22.43
CA ILE A 245 -3.86 -5.09 -22.57
C ILE A 245 -2.34 -4.90 -22.55
N PRO A 246 -1.80 -3.87 -23.24
CA PRO A 246 -0.37 -3.57 -23.21
C PRO A 246 0.10 -3.28 -21.78
N HIS A 247 1.25 -3.83 -21.38
CA HIS A 247 1.81 -3.59 -20.04
C HIS A 247 1.94 -2.10 -19.69
N LYS A 248 2.22 -1.24 -20.68
CA LYS A 248 2.35 0.22 -20.50
C LYS A 248 1.06 0.93 -20.07
N ALA A 249 -0.10 0.26 -20.19
CA ALA A 249 -1.37 0.81 -19.72
C ALA A 249 -1.45 0.77 -18.17
N VAL A 250 -0.71 -0.12 -17.53
CA VAL A 250 -0.69 -0.25 -16.07
C VAL A 250 0.37 0.68 -15.48
N ALA A 251 -0.06 1.71 -14.79
CA ALA A 251 0.82 2.75 -14.24
C ALA A 251 1.40 2.38 -12.87
N LEU A 252 2.06 1.24 -12.78
CA LEU A 252 2.75 0.77 -11.59
C LEU A 252 4.20 0.45 -11.91
N ALA A 253 5.11 0.68 -10.98
CA ALA A 253 6.48 0.21 -11.07
C ALA A 253 7.00 -0.19 -9.69
N ARG A 254 7.97 -1.10 -9.66
CA ARG A 254 8.62 -1.58 -8.45
C ARG A 254 10.13 -1.47 -8.60
N ILE A 255 10.79 -0.96 -7.56
CA ILE A 255 12.24 -0.93 -7.44
C ILE A 255 12.62 -1.84 -6.28
N ILE A 256 13.62 -2.69 -6.46
CA ILE A 256 14.19 -3.53 -5.41
C ILE A 256 15.66 -3.11 -5.24
N SER A 257 16.01 -2.71 -4.02
CA SER A 257 17.35 -2.19 -3.69
C SER A 257 17.82 -2.71 -2.33
N LYS A 258 19.03 -2.39 -1.94
CA LYS A 258 19.59 -2.70 -0.60
C LYS A 258 19.52 -1.52 0.39
N GLY A 259 18.75 -0.49 0.09
CA GLY A 259 18.64 0.70 0.93
C GLY A 259 19.03 1.97 0.21
#